data_82609bba3b8fecb0eb30f69b6dee3edc
#
_entry.id   82609bba3b8fecb0eb30f69b6dee3edc
#
_cell.length_a   1.000
_cell.length_b   1.000
_cell.length_c   1.000
_cell.angle_alpha   90.00
_cell.angle_beta   90.00
_cell.angle_gamma   90.00
#
_symmetry.space_group_name_H-M   'P 1'
#
loop_
_entity.id
_entity.type
_entity.pdbx_description
1 polymer ?
#
loop_
_entity_poly.entity_id
_entity_poly.type
_entity_poly.pdbx_seq_one_letter_code
_entity_poly.pdbx_strand_id
1 'polypeptide(L)'
;MIQLMDIDPGNWRLGLQVADEQKQYVASSAMILARAYAYRNARSRAYIIYNDDTPIGMGLYHDEQEFNAYIFSELFIDSRYQGKGYGKEATRLVLDAMKADGKYNKVILCYIEGNETAKKLYESFGFVETDRDEDEIIMELLL
;
A
#
# COMPACT_ATOMS: atom_id res chain seq x y z
N MET A 1 -7.04 -16.53 -6.15
CA MET A 1 -5.85 -15.82 -6.69
C MET A 1 -5.98 -14.33 -6.39
N ILE A 2 -4.94 -13.73 -5.87
CA ILE A 2 -4.93 -12.30 -5.54
C ILE A 2 -4.63 -11.49 -6.79
N GLN A 3 -5.39 -10.41 -7.01
CA GLN A 3 -5.23 -9.48 -8.13
C GLN A 3 -5.38 -8.04 -7.67
N LEU A 4 -4.68 -7.14 -8.33
CA LEU A 4 -4.83 -5.69 -8.13
C LEU A 4 -5.67 -5.14 -9.28
N MET A 5 -6.80 -4.53 -8.94
CA MET A 5 -7.74 -3.99 -9.92
C MET A 5 -7.82 -2.49 -9.80
N ASP A 6 -7.78 -1.79 -10.92
CA ASP A 6 -7.89 -0.33 -10.91
C ASP A 6 -9.24 0.13 -10.37
N ILE A 7 -9.25 1.34 -9.80
CA ILE A 7 -10.48 1.95 -9.30
C ILE A 7 -11.36 2.36 -10.49
N ASP A 8 -12.64 2.05 -10.40
CA ASP A 8 -13.63 2.38 -11.42
C ASP A 8 -14.97 2.73 -10.77
N PRO A 9 -15.99 3.14 -11.56
CA PRO A 9 -17.29 3.47 -11.00
C PRO A 9 -18.00 2.33 -10.26
N GLY A 10 -17.60 1.08 -10.51
CA GLY A 10 -18.20 -0.09 -9.88
C GLY A 10 -17.56 -0.49 -8.57
N ASN A 11 -16.33 -0.03 -8.26
CA ASN A 11 -15.60 -0.50 -7.08
C ASN A 11 -15.06 0.60 -6.15
N TRP A 12 -15.31 1.87 -6.42
CA TRP A 12 -14.70 2.97 -5.65
C TRP A 12 -15.28 3.16 -4.25
N ARG A 13 -16.41 2.57 -3.94
CA ARG A 13 -17.10 2.76 -2.65
C ARG A 13 -17.59 1.45 -2.04
N LEU A 14 -16.71 0.46 -1.96
CA LEU A 14 -17.05 -0.87 -1.45
C LEU A 14 -17.11 -0.95 0.09
N GLY A 15 -16.73 0.11 0.80
CA GLY A 15 -16.79 0.14 2.26
C GLY A 15 -15.73 -0.73 2.94
N LEU A 16 -14.64 -1.02 2.24
CA LEU A 16 -13.53 -1.78 2.81
C LEU A 16 -12.87 -0.98 3.93
N GLN A 17 -12.60 -1.62 5.07
CA GLN A 17 -11.98 -0.95 6.21
C GLN A 17 -11.30 -1.95 7.14
N VAL A 18 -10.27 -1.46 7.84
CA VAL A 18 -9.60 -2.24 8.90
C VAL A 18 -10.46 -2.27 10.16
N ALA A 19 -10.07 -3.09 11.14
CA ALA A 19 -10.69 -3.11 12.46
C ALA A 19 -10.48 -1.75 13.15
N ASP A 20 -11.39 -1.39 14.08
CA ASP A 20 -11.37 -0.07 14.72
C ASP A 20 -10.03 0.25 15.40
N GLU A 21 -9.41 -0.73 16.05
CA GLU A 21 -8.12 -0.55 16.71
C GLU A 21 -6.95 -0.31 15.74
N GLN A 22 -7.14 -0.59 14.45
CA GLN A 22 -6.13 -0.37 13.42
C GLN A 22 -6.29 0.96 12.67
N LYS A 23 -7.44 1.63 12.83
CA LYS A 23 -7.74 2.87 12.09
C LYS A 23 -6.77 4.00 12.39
N GLN A 24 -6.12 3.98 13.53
CA GLN A 24 -5.08 4.96 13.88
C GLN A 24 -3.82 4.83 13.02
N TYR A 25 -3.60 3.67 12.37
CA TYR A 25 -2.40 3.39 11.59
C TYR A 25 -2.62 3.47 10.08
N VAL A 26 -3.86 3.49 9.61
CA VAL A 26 -4.19 3.32 8.20
C VAL A 26 -5.17 4.39 7.75
N ALA A 27 -4.93 4.99 6.59
CA ALA A 27 -5.86 5.93 5.99
C ALA A 27 -7.17 5.23 5.58
N SER A 28 -8.28 5.96 5.65
CA SER A 28 -9.58 5.46 5.19
C SER A 28 -9.58 5.29 3.66
N SER A 29 -10.53 4.51 3.16
CA SER A 29 -10.71 4.35 1.70
C SER A 29 -10.91 5.70 1.01
N ALA A 30 -11.73 6.58 1.58
CA ALA A 30 -11.95 7.92 1.02
C ALA A 30 -10.66 8.75 0.98
N MET A 31 -9.85 8.69 2.03
CA MET A 31 -8.59 9.42 2.10
C MET A 31 -7.59 8.87 1.07
N ILE A 32 -7.54 7.56 0.88
CA ILE A 32 -6.68 6.94 -0.15
C ILE A 32 -7.06 7.44 -1.54
N LEU A 33 -8.36 7.49 -1.85
CA LEU A 33 -8.85 8.00 -3.14
C LEU A 33 -8.54 9.48 -3.33
N ALA A 34 -8.71 10.29 -2.29
CA ALA A 34 -8.37 11.71 -2.34
C ALA A 34 -6.87 11.92 -2.59
N ARG A 35 -6.04 11.14 -1.92
CA ARG A 35 -4.57 11.19 -2.10
C ARG A 35 -4.19 10.76 -3.51
N ALA A 36 -4.80 9.70 -4.04
CA ALA A 36 -4.56 9.27 -5.41
C ALA A 36 -4.86 10.37 -6.42
N TYR A 37 -5.95 11.09 -6.22
CA TYR A 37 -6.29 12.23 -7.08
C TYR A 37 -5.29 13.37 -6.93
N ALA A 38 -4.88 13.69 -5.68
CA ALA A 38 -3.90 14.74 -5.42
C ALA A 38 -2.56 14.48 -6.11
N TYR A 39 -2.14 13.22 -6.18
CA TYR A 39 -0.89 12.79 -6.81
C TYR A 39 -1.09 12.26 -8.25
N ARG A 40 -2.18 12.61 -8.92
CA ARG A 40 -2.49 12.12 -10.27
C ARG A 40 -1.40 12.41 -11.29
N ASN A 41 -0.67 13.52 -11.13
CA ASN A 41 0.42 13.88 -12.02
C ASN A 41 1.74 13.15 -11.70
N ALA A 42 1.79 12.40 -10.61
CA ALA A 42 2.90 11.55 -10.22
C ALA A 42 2.59 10.07 -10.49
N ARG A 43 1.80 9.78 -11.50
CA ARG A 43 1.37 8.44 -11.90
C ARG A 43 0.79 7.62 -10.74
N SER A 44 0.01 8.28 -9.87
CA SER A 44 -0.63 7.58 -8.77
C SER A 44 -1.52 6.46 -9.26
N ARG A 45 -1.48 5.33 -8.55
CA ARG A 45 -2.34 4.19 -8.80
C ARG A 45 -2.98 3.74 -7.49
N ALA A 46 -4.28 4.02 -7.34
CA ALA A 46 -5.10 3.39 -6.32
C ALA A 46 -5.71 2.11 -6.91
N TYR A 47 -5.82 1.08 -6.09
CA TYR A 47 -6.32 -0.21 -6.56
C TYR A 47 -7.10 -0.92 -5.46
N ILE A 48 -8.05 -1.75 -5.89
CA ILE A 48 -8.71 -2.70 -4.99
C ILE A 48 -7.99 -4.03 -5.11
N ILE A 49 -7.76 -4.67 -3.97
CA ILE A 49 -7.20 -6.01 -3.91
C ILE A 49 -8.36 -6.99 -3.92
N TYR A 50 -8.34 -7.91 -4.88
CA TYR A 50 -9.36 -8.96 -5.01
C TYR A 50 -8.74 -10.32 -4.73
N ASN A 51 -9.50 -11.17 -4.04
CA ASN A 51 -9.25 -12.60 -4.00
C ASN A 51 -10.33 -13.24 -4.86
N ASP A 52 -9.97 -13.65 -6.07
CA ASP A 52 -10.90 -14.05 -7.12
C ASP A 52 -11.93 -12.94 -7.35
N ASP A 53 -13.21 -13.15 -7.05
CA ASP A 53 -14.27 -12.16 -7.26
C ASP A 53 -14.57 -11.32 -6.01
N THR A 54 -13.87 -11.56 -4.90
CA THR A 54 -14.14 -10.91 -3.62
C THR A 54 -13.17 -9.76 -3.37
N PRO A 55 -13.64 -8.50 -3.24
CA PRO A 55 -12.78 -7.40 -2.85
C PRO A 55 -12.40 -7.53 -1.37
N ILE A 56 -11.10 -7.49 -1.07
CA ILE A 56 -10.57 -7.79 0.27
C ILE A 56 -9.69 -6.68 0.84
N GLY A 57 -9.33 -5.68 0.06
CA GLY A 57 -8.44 -4.63 0.53
C GLY A 57 -8.21 -3.56 -0.52
N MET A 58 -7.31 -2.64 -0.20
CA MET A 58 -7.06 -1.47 -1.02
C MET A 58 -5.63 -0.98 -0.83
N GLY A 59 -5.10 -0.31 -1.84
CA GLY A 59 -3.79 0.30 -1.73
C GLY A 59 -3.57 1.43 -2.70
N LEU A 60 -2.40 2.04 -2.59
CA LEU A 60 -1.99 3.20 -3.38
C LEU A 60 -0.47 3.26 -3.48
N TYR A 61 0.03 3.51 -4.66
CA TYR A 61 1.42 3.93 -4.85
C TYR A 61 1.52 5.01 -5.92
N HIS A 62 2.63 5.76 -5.91
CA HIS A 62 2.89 6.80 -6.89
C HIS A 62 4.41 7.00 -7.06
N ASP A 63 4.79 7.81 -8.04
CA ASP A 63 6.19 8.21 -8.25
C ASP A 63 6.58 9.30 -7.25
N GLU A 64 7.89 9.36 -6.92
CA GLU A 64 8.51 10.49 -6.29
C GLU A 64 9.84 10.78 -6.99
N GLN A 65 9.78 11.65 -7.97
CA GLN A 65 10.93 11.95 -8.83
C GLN A 65 12.10 12.55 -8.04
N GLU A 66 11.82 13.37 -7.04
CA GLU A 66 12.85 14.00 -6.22
C GLU A 66 13.75 12.97 -5.53
N PHE A 67 13.20 11.83 -5.14
CA PHE A 67 13.95 10.76 -4.49
C PHE A 67 14.34 9.62 -5.43
N ASN A 68 14.02 9.71 -6.71
CA ASN A 68 14.19 8.61 -7.67
C ASN A 68 13.59 7.31 -7.15
N ALA A 69 12.35 7.37 -6.70
CA ALA A 69 11.71 6.24 -6.01
C ALA A 69 10.23 6.16 -6.32
N TYR A 70 9.68 4.96 -6.11
CA TYR A 70 8.25 4.80 -5.92
C TYR A 70 7.92 5.03 -4.45
N ILE A 71 6.79 5.65 -4.18
CA ILE A 71 6.23 5.72 -2.84
C ILE A 71 5.14 4.68 -2.72
N PHE A 72 5.33 3.70 -1.85
CA PHE A 72 4.32 2.72 -1.49
C PHE A 72 3.47 3.35 -0.38
N SER A 73 2.43 4.09 -0.79
CA SER A 73 1.73 5.01 0.10
C SER A 73 0.80 4.29 1.07
N GLU A 74 0.01 3.34 0.59
CA GLU A 74 -0.99 2.66 1.41
C GLU A 74 -1.21 1.23 0.95
N LEU A 75 -1.50 0.36 1.92
CA LEU A 75 -2.02 -0.98 1.69
C LEU A 75 -2.72 -1.45 2.95
N PHE A 76 -3.96 -1.91 2.82
CA PHE A 76 -4.65 -2.58 3.93
C PHE A 76 -5.51 -3.73 3.42
N ILE A 77 -5.73 -4.69 4.32
CA ILE A 77 -6.69 -5.78 4.12
C ILE A 77 -7.87 -5.52 5.03
N ASP A 78 -9.08 -5.62 4.50
CA ASP A 78 -10.32 -5.48 5.26
C ASP A 78 -10.33 -6.44 6.45
N SER A 79 -10.86 -5.98 7.59
CA SER A 79 -10.82 -6.72 8.85
C SER A 79 -11.37 -8.14 8.74
N ARG A 80 -12.33 -8.37 7.84
CA ARG A 80 -12.95 -9.69 7.64
C ARG A 80 -12.02 -10.71 7.01
N TYR A 81 -10.93 -10.27 6.38
CA TYR A 81 -10.06 -11.12 5.56
C TYR A 81 -8.62 -11.16 6.04
N GLN A 82 -8.33 -10.57 7.21
CA GLN A 82 -6.98 -10.53 7.76
C GLN A 82 -6.53 -11.91 8.31
N GLY A 83 -5.22 -12.06 8.49
CA GLY A 83 -4.64 -13.27 9.07
C GLY A 83 -4.52 -14.45 8.11
N LYS A 84 -4.67 -14.23 6.82
CA LYS A 84 -4.64 -15.30 5.78
C LYS A 84 -3.48 -15.15 4.79
N GLY A 85 -2.58 -14.19 5.01
CA GLY A 85 -1.44 -13.96 4.12
C GLY A 85 -1.74 -13.09 2.90
N TYR A 86 -2.92 -12.53 2.78
CA TYR A 86 -3.30 -11.73 1.62
C TYR A 86 -2.52 -10.43 1.50
N GLY A 87 -2.20 -9.78 2.63
CA GLY A 87 -1.38 -8.57 2.64
C GLY A 87 0.01 -8.81 2.09
N LYS A 88 0.60 -9.93 2.42
CA LYS A 88 1.92 -10.33 1.90
C LYS A 88 1.86 -10.59 0.40
N GLU A 89 0.86 -11.31 -0.06
CA GLU A 89 0.68 -11.59 -1.49
C GLU A 89 0.42 -10.31 -2.28
N ALA A 90 -0.43 -9.42 -1.78
CA ALA A 90 -0.71 -8.14 -2.42
C ALA A 90 0.55 -7.25 -2.48
N THR A 91 1.33 -7.20 -1.40
CA THR A 91 2.59 -6.46 -1.36
C THR A 91 3.55 -6.97 -2.44
N ARG A 92 3.67 -8.29 -2.57
CA ARG A 92 4.51 -8.89 -3.61
C ARG A 92 4.08 -8.45 -5.01
N LEU A 93 2.77 -8.43 -5.27
CA LEU A 93 2.23 -7.99 -6.57
C LEU A 93 2.53 -6.51 -6.85
N VAL A 94 2.44 -5.66 -5.84
CA VAL A 94 2.78 -4.24 -5.99
C VAL A 94 4.26 -4.08 -6.32
N LEU A 95 5.15 -4.76 -5.60
CA LEU A 95 6.58 -4.71 -5.86
C LEU A 95 6.93 -5.26 -7.24
N ASP A 96 6.26 -6.34 -7.66
CA ASP A 96 6.42 -6.90 -9.00
C ASP A 96 5.98 -5.91 -10.08
N ALA A 97 4.88 -5.18 -9.86
CA ALA A 97 4.42 -4.15 -10.80
C ALA A 97 5.42 -3.00 -10.92
N MET A 98 6.00 -2.55 -9.81
CA MET A 98 7.03 -1.52 -9.81
C MET A 98 8.28 -1.99 -10.55
N LYS A 99 8.69 -3.23 -10.30
CA LYS A 99 9.86 -3.83 -10.94
C LYS A 99 9.65 -3.97 -12.45
N ALA A 100 8.46 -4.38 -12.89
CA ALA A 100 8.11 -4.49 -14.30
C ALA A 100 8.06 -3.12 -15.00
N ASP A 101 7.60 -2.08 -14.29
CA ASP A 101 7.60 -0.70 -14.79
C ASP A 101 9.02 -0.19 -15.03
N GLY A 102 9.93 -0.44 -14.11
CA GLY A 102 11.36 -0.21 -14.26
C GLY A 102 11.82 1.24 -14.27
N LYS A 103 10.96 2.21 -13.98
CA LYS A 103 11.36 3.62 -13.98
C LYS A 103 12.33 3.94 -12.85
N TYR A 104 12.11 3.36 -11.68
CA TYR A 104 12.98 3.52 -10.51
C TYR A 104 13.38 2.16 -9.97
N ASN A 105 14.47 2.11 -9.22
CA ASN A 105 14.93 0.88 -8.57
C ASN A 105 14.80 0.92 -7.05
N LYS A 106 14.10 1.93 -6.51
CA LYS A 106 13.93 2.12 -5.07
C LYS A 106 12.46 2.32 -4.73
N VAL A 107 12.05 1.72 -3.60
CA VAL A 107 10.71 1.90 -3.03
C VAL A 107 10.87 2.48 -1.64
N ILE A 108 10.11 3.54 -1.35
CA ILE A 108 10.06 4.16 -0.03
C ILE A 108 8.64 3.97 0.51
N LEU A 109 8.53 3.64 1.78
CA LEU A 109 7.27 3.62 2.50
C LEU A 109 7.47 4.17 3.90
N CYS A 110 6.37 4.53 4.55
CA CYS A 110 6.39 4.80 5.98
C CYS A 110 5.23 4.06 6.66
N TYR A 111 5.40 3.78 7.94
CA TYR A 111 4.34 3.24 8.78
C TYR A 111 4.39 3.94 10.14
N ILE A 112 3.27 3.93 10.84
CA ILE A 112 3.17 4.57 12.16
C ILE A 112 3.78 3.62 13.21
N GLU A 113 4.65 4.14 14.06
CA GLU A 113 5.25 3.40 15.17
C GLU A 113 4.16 2.70 15.99
N GLY A 114 4.38 1.43 16.30
CA GLY A 114 3.40 0.59 16.98
C GLY A 114 2.62 -0.34 16.05
N ASN A 115 2.64 -0.09 14.74
CA ASN A 115 2.04 -0.99 13.77
C ASN A 115 2.99 -2.16 13.48
N GLU A 116 3.03 -3.12 14.42
CA GLU A 116 3.94 -4.27 14.34
C GLU A 116 3.63 -5.19 13.16
N THR A 117 2.37 -5.27 12.77
CA THR A 117 1.97 -6.07 11.59
C THR A 117 2.62 -5.53 10.33
N ALA A 118 2.57 -4.21 10.12
CA ALA A 118 3.21 -3.56 8.97
C ALA A 118 4.73 -3.74 9.01
N LYS A 119 5.34 -3.50 10.17
CA LYS A 119 6.79 -3.66 10.35
C LYS A 119 7.27 -5.03 9.90
N LYS A 120 6.64 -6.08 10.43
CA LYS A 120 7.02 -7.47 10.12
C LYS A 120 6.80 -7.78 8.64
N LEU A 121 5.69 -7.32 8.09
CA LEU A 121 5.37 -7.53 6.68
C LEU A 121 6.46 -6.95 5.78
N TYR A 122 6.81 -5.70 5.97
CA TYR A 122 7.77 -5.02 5.10
C TYR A 122 9.20 -5.50 5.33
N GLU A 123 9.59 -5.79 6.57
CA GLU A 123 10.87 -6.42 6.85
C GLU A 123 11.02 -7.77 6.15
N SER A 124 9.93 -8.52 6.01
CA SER A 124 9.96 -9.82 5.32
C SER A 124 10.29 -9.71 3.83
N PHE A 125 10.09 -8.53 3.22
CA PHE A 125 10.47 -8.26 1.84
C PHE A 125 11.86 -7.64 1.69
N GLY A 126 12.53 -7.35 2.80
CA GLY A 126 13.86 -6.75 2.79
C GLY A 126 13.87 -5.23 2.96
N PHE A 127 12.73 -4.62 3.26
CA PHE A 127 12.72 -3.20 3.63
C PHE A 127 13.52 -2.97 4.90
N VAL A 128 14.30 -1.89 4.92
CA VAL A 128 15.09 -1.48 6.09
C VAL A 128 14.71 -0.07 6.51
N GLU A 129 14.73 0.18 7.81
CA GLU A 129 14.50 1.52 8.35
C GLU A 129 15.67 2.43 7.97
N THR A 130 15.37 3.59 7.37
CA THR A 130 16.37 4.55 6.93
C THR A 130 16.23 5.90 7.63
N ASP A 131 15.05 6.23 8.15
CA ASP A 131 14.80 7.51 8.80
C ASP A 131 13.55 7.42 9.67
N ARG A 132 13.30 8.50 10.41
CA ARG A 132 12.12 8.63 11.26
C ARG A 132 11.71 10.11 11.31
N ASP A 133 10.41 10.37 11.19
CA ASP A 133 9.81 11.68 11.36
C ASP A 133 8.68 11.56 12.38
N GLU A 134 8.94 12.01 13.62
CA GLU A 134 8.01 11.84 14.75
C GLU A 134 7.64 10.38 14.96
N ASP A 135 6.37 10.00 14.77
CA ASP A 135 5.89 8.62 14.88
C ASP A 135 5.91 7.86 13.55
N GLU A 136 6.34 8.50 12.46
CA GLU A 136 6.47 7.85 11.16
C GLU A 136 7.84 7.22 11.01
N ILE A 137 7.85 5.90 10.78
CA ILE A 137 9.06 5.13 10.49
C ILE A 137 9.19 5.02 8.99
N ILE A 138 10.32 5.47 8.44
CA ILE A 138 10.57 5.44 7.00
C ILE A 138 11.44 4.23 6.65
N MET A 139 11.00 3.47 5.66
CA MET A 139 11.70 2.28 5.19
C MET A 139 11.99 2.37 3.69
N GLU A 140 13.06 1.74 3.26
CA GLU A 140 13.45 1.68 1.85
C GLU A 140 13.79 0.25 1.43
N LEU A 141 13.54 -0.04 0.15
CA LEU A 141 13.89 -1.30 -0.49
C LEU A 141 14.50 -0.99 -1.85
N LEU A 142 15.60 -1.67 -2.19
CA LEU A 142 16.14 -1.67 -3.56
C LEU A 142 15.51 -2.83 -4.34
N LEU A 143 14.94 -2.52 -5.49
CA LEU A 143 14.30 -3.51 -6.36
C LEU A 143 15.32 -4.34 -7.16
#